data_b1ee87d4f722815f1fa502f12301fb4a
#
_entry.id   b1ee87d4f722815f1fa502f12301fb4a
#
_cell.length_a   1.000
_cell.length_b   1.000
_cell.length_c   1.000
_cell.angle_alpha   90.00
_cell.angle_beta   90.00
_cell.angle_gamma   90.00
#
_symmetry.space_group_name_H-M   'P 1'
#
loop_
_entity.id
_entity.type
_entity.pdbx_description
1 polymer ?
#
loop_
_entity_poly.entity_id
_entity_poly.type
_entity_poly.pdbx_seq_one_letter_code
_entity_poly.pdbx_strand_id
1 'polypeptide(L)'
;MGNLISFFKKVADGLRAEGNFGTAHVYRSTLNIVTTFHGSKYLDFHQVNPEWLKDFEVYLRSRGSSWNTVSTYLRVLRAVYNRAVDLRKAEYIPHLFRSVYTGTRADRKRALEDEDMRKVFSRLSKSSTIPSDLRRTAGCCWAPCWVV
;
A
#
# COMPACT_ATOMS: atom_id res chain seq x y z
N MET A 1 4.31 20.84 18.27
CA MET A 1 4.91 20.58 16.96
C MET A 1 5.25 19.09 16.87
N GLY A 2 4.79 18.40 15.85
CA GLY A 2 4.85 16.93 15.80
C GLY A 2 5.83 16.44 14.74
N ASN A 3 6.71 15.52 15.12
CA ASN A 3 7.60 14.84 14.17
C ASN A 3 6.82 13.81 13.35
N LEU A 4 6.71 14.04 12.04
CA LEU A 4 6.04 13.14 11.09
C LEU A 4 6.66 11.72 11.12
N ILE A 5 7.98 11.60 11.19
CA ILE A 5 8.69 10.32 11.18
C ILE A 5 8.33 9.48 12.41
N SER A 6 8.32 10.10 13.60
CA SER A 6 7.88 9.43 14.83
C SER A 6 6.43 8.99 14.78
N PHE A 7 5.56 9.84 14.23
CA PHE A 7 4.16 9.52 14.06
C PHE A 7 3.95 8.40 13.06
N PHE A 8 4.64 8.44 11.93
CA PHE A 8 4.61 7.41 10.89
C PHE A 8 5.03 6.04 11.45
N LYS A 9 6.09 6.02 12.27
CA LYS A 9 6.55 4.79 12.93
C LYS A 9 5.47 4.22 13.83
N LYS A 10 4.82 5.05 14.67
CA LYS A 10 3.71 4.62 15.54
C LYS A 10 2.55 4.01 14.76
N VAL A 11 2.19 4.62 13.62
CA VAL A 11 1.12 4.09 12.75
C VAL A 11 1.51 2.73 12.16
N ALA A 12 2.76 2.58 11.68
CA ALA A 12 3.24 1.31 11.14
C ALA A 12 3.31 0.20 12.19
N ASP A 13 3.74 0.53 13.42
CA ASP A 13 3.81 -0.42 14.53
C ASP A 13 2.39 -0.81 15.01
N GLY A 14 1.42 0.14 15.02
CA GLY A 14 0.01 -0.15 15.30
C GLY A 14 -0.61 -1.12 14.30
N LEU A 15 -0.40 -0.89 12.99
CA LEU A 15 -0.87 -1.81 11.95
C LEU A 15 -0.28 -3.22 12.10
N ARG A 16 0.96 -3.31 12.55
CA ARG A 16 1.60 -4.60 12.83
C ARG A 16 0.96 -5.31 14.03
N ALA A 17 0.66 -4.57 15.09
CA ALA A 17 -0.01 -5.09 16.28
C ALA A 17 -1.44 -5.59 15.97
N GLU A 18 -2.12 -4.94 15.03
CA GLU A 18 -3.44 -5.35 14.52
C GLU A 18 -3.39 -6.59 13.60
N GLY A 19 -2.21 -7.15 13.31
CA GLY A 19 -2.03 -8.29 12.41
C GLY A 19 -1.96 -7.94 10.93
N ASN A 20 -2.00 -6.67 10.56
CA ASN A 20 -1.94 -6.17 9.19
C ASN A 20 -0.49 -6.11 8.66
N PHE A 21 0.22 -7.23 8.67
CA PHE A 21 1.66 -7.31 8.39
C PHE A 21 2.04 -6.78 7.00
N GLY A 22 1.24 -7.10 5.96
CA GLY A 22 1.51 -6.63 4.59
C GLY A 22 1.43 -5.11 4.48
N THR A 23 0.40 -4.50 5.05
CA THR A 23 0.23 -3.05 5.09
C THR A 23 1.33 -2.39 5.92
N ALA A 24 1.63 -2.92 7.11
CA ALA A 24 2.69 -2.43 7.98
C ALA A 24 4.07 -2.46 7.28
N HIS A 25 4.34 -3.49 6.47
CA HIS A 25 5.56 -3.58 5.66
C HIS A 25 5.67 -2.44 4.64
N VAL A 26 4.59 -2.15 3.91
CA VAL A 26 4.56 -1.04 2.94
C VAL A 26 4.75 0.31 3.63
N TYR A 27 4.12 0.51 4.79
CA TYR A 27 4.29 1.73 5.61
C TYR A 27 5.74 1.87 6.07
N ARG A 28 6.36 0.81 6.57
CA ARG A 28 7.76 0.83 7.00
C ARG A 28 8.73 1.10 5.84
N SER A 29 8.49 0.51 4.68
CA SER A 29 9.27 0.77 3.46
C SER A 29 9.16 2.23 3.04
N THR A 30 7.94 2.80 3.06
CA THR A 30 7.71 4.22 2.77
C THR A 30 8.45 5.12 3.77
N LEU A 31 8.37 4.81 5.07
CA LEU A 31 9.07 5.55 6.11
C LEU A 31 10.59 5.58 5.87
N ASN A 32 11.18 4.43 5.56
CA ASN A 32 12.62 4.33 5.29
C ASN A 32 13.03 5.22 4.11
N ILE A 33 12.24 5.23 3.03
CA ILE A 33 12.53 6.04 1.85
C ILE A 33 12.37 7.54 2.14
N VAL A 34 11.32 7.94 2.87
CA VAL A 34 11.13 9.33 3.31
C VAL A 34 12.29 9.80 4.19
N THR A 35 12.74 8.95 5.12
CA THR A 35 13.88 9.26 5.99
C THR A 35 15.18 9.40 5.18
N THR A 36 15.40 8.53 4.19
CA THR A 36 16.57 8.60 3.30
C THR A 36 16.53 9.85 2.42
N PHE A 37 15.37 10.22 1.89
CA PHE A 37 15.21 11.43 1.07
C PHE A 37 15.45 12.70 1.88
N HIS A 38 14.86 12.79 3.06
CA HIS A 38 15.02 13.98 3.92
C HIS A 38 16.40 14.07 4.58
N GLY A 39 17.10 12.94 4.71
CA GLY A 39 18.45 12.89 5.33
C GLY A 39 18.44 13.06 6.85
N SER A 40 17.29 13.23 7.49
CA SER A 40 17.15 13.43 8.93
C SER A 40 16.07 12.51 9.52
N LYS A 41 16.23 12.14 10.78
CA LYS A 41 15.23 11.42 11.58
C LYS A 41 14.12 12.32 12.12
N TYR A 42 14.20 13.61 11.83
CA TYR A 42 13.22 14.61 12.26
C TYR A 42 12.67 15.34 11.04
N LEU A 43 11.39 15.21 10.78
CA LEU A 43 10.65 15.92 9.73
C LEU A 43 9.39 16.49 10.37
N ASP A 44 9.24 17.81 10.35
CA ASP A 44 8.04 18.46 10.85
C ASP A 44 6.91 18.41 9.79
N PHE A 45 5.66 18.37 10.25
CA PHE A 45 4.49 18.40 9.37
C PHE A 45 4.43 19.65 8.49
N HIS A 46 4.90 20.80 8.98
CA HIS A 46 4.93 22.05 8.22
C HIS A 46 5.94 22.05 7.06
N GLN A 47 6.94 21.17 7.10
CA GLN A 47 7.92 21.03 6.01
C GLN A 47 7.37 20.24 4.82
N VAL A 48 6.25 19.54 5.00
CA VAL A 48 5.59 18.78 3.94
C VAL A 48 4.73 19.73 3.10
N ASN A 49 5.36 20.40 2.15
CA ASN A 49 4.73 21.32 1.20
C ASN A 49 4.51 20.64 -0.16
N PRO A 50 3.66 21.19 -1.05
CA PRO A 50 3.50 20.66 -2.41
C PRO A 50 4.81 20.56 -3.20
N GLU A 51 5.74 21.50 -2.99
CA GLU A 51 7.09 21.48 -3.59
C GLU A 51 7.90 20.28 -3.08
N TRP A 52 7.99 20.11 -1.77
CA TRP A 52 8.66 18.98 -1.15
C TRP A 52 8.12 17.62 -1.65
N LEU A 53 6.79 17.53 -1.82
CA LEU A 53 6.16 16.32 -2.37
C LEU A 53 6.54 16.09 -3.82
N LYS A 54 6.69 17.14 -4.60
CA LYS A 54 7.13 17.07 -5.99
C LYS A 54 8.59 16.63 -6.09
N ASP A 55 9.46 17.18 -5.27
CA ASP A 55 10.87 16.78 -5.18
C ASP A 55 10.99 15.31 -4.75
N PHE A 56 10.16 14.87 -3.82
CA PHE A 56 10.11 13.47 -3.42
C PHE A 56 9.65 12.55 -4.57
N GLU A 57 8.66 12.97 -5.38
CA GLU A 57 8.25 12.26 -6.59
C GLU A 57 9.40 12.13 -7.59
N VAL A 58 10.11 13.24 -7.86
CA VAL A 58 11.28 13.27 -8.76
C VAL A 58 12.38 12.36 -8.23
N TYR A 59 12.68 12.42 -6.93
CA TYR A 59 13.66 11.55 -6.28
C TYR A 59 13.31 10.07 -6.45
N LEU A 60 12.06 9.68 -6.24
CA LEU A 60 11.61 8.29 -6.44
C LEU A 60 11.79 7.85 -7.89
N ARG A 61 11.51 8.74 -8.84
CA ARG A 61 11.68 8.46 -10.27
C ARG A 61 13.15 8.32 -10.66
N SER A 62 14.04 9.18 -10.14
CA SER A 62 15.48 9.10 -10.40
C SER A 62 16.10 7.78 -9.90
N ARG A 63 15.53 7.18 -8.86
CA ARG A 63 15.90 5.83 -8.39
C ARG A 63 15.36 4.68 -9.24
N GLY A 64 14.70 4.95 -10.35
CA GLY A 64 14.13 3.93 -11.23
C GLY A 64 12.80 3.32 -10.73
N SER A 65 12.14 3.92 -9.73
CA SER A 65 10.87 3.42 -9.24
C SER A 65 9.77 3.52 -10.32
N SER A 66 8.93 2.48 -10.42
CA SER A 66 7.77 2.50 -11.32
C SER A 66 6.73 3.52 -10.86
N TRP A 67 5.89 4.01 -11.79
CA TRP A 67 4.81 4.94 -11.45
C TRP A 67 3.85 4.38 -10.40
N ASN A 68 3.58 3.08 -10.42
CA ASN A 68 2.73 2.43 -9.43
C ASN A 68 3.39 2.39 -8.05
N THR A 69 4.70 2.21 -7.99
CA THR A 69 5.49 2.28 -6.74
C THR A 69 5.48 3.69 -6.17
N VAL A 70 5.72 4.70 -7.01
CA VAL A 70 5.66 6.12 -6.63
C VAL A 70 4.29 6.47 -6.06
N SER A 71 3.23 6.09 -6.79
CA SER A 71 1.86 6.28 -6.35
C SER A 71 1.57 5.61 -4.99
N THR A 72 2.07 4.39 -4.80
CA THR A 72 1.88 3.67 -3.52
C THR A 72 2.50 4.44 -2.36
N TYR A 73 3.74 4.90 -2.50
CA TYR A 73 4.41 5.67 -1.44
C TYR A 73 3.74 7.01 -1.15
N LEU A 74 3.31 7.74 -2.18
CA LEU A 74 2.60 9.00 -2.01
C LEU A 74 1.21 8.82 -1.38
N ARG A 75 0.49 7.74 -1.73
CA ARG A 75 -0.81 7.40 -1.12
C ARG A 75 -0.67 7.03 0.36
N VAL A 76 0.37 6.28 0.71
CA VAL A 76 0.66 5.94 2.11
C VAL A 76 1.02 7.20 2.89
N LEU A 77 1.87 8.07 2.33
CA LEU A 77 2.23 9.34 2.97
C LEU A 77 0.98 10.22 3.19
N ARG A 78 0.09 10.31 2.19
CA ARG A 78 -1.20 11.00 2.31
C ARG A 78 -2.08 10.42 3.42
N ALA A 79 -2.16 9.08 3.51
CA ALA A 79 -2.96 8.43 4.55
C ALA A 79 -2.43 8.76 5.96
N VAL A 80 -1.10 8.74 6.14
CA VAL A 80 -0.48 9.10 7.43
C VAL A 80 -0.70 10.57 7.74
N TYR A 81 -0.54 11.46 6.76
CA TYR A 81 -0.77 12.90 6.95
C TYR A 81 -2.23 13.19 7.35
N ASN A 82 -3.21 12.63 6.64
CA ASN A 82 -4.62 12.78 6.96
C ASN A 82 -4.94 12.27 8.37
N ARG A 83 -4.40 11.11 8.75
CA ARG A 83 -4.56 10.58 10.12
C ARG A 83 -3.94 11.51 11.19
N ALA A 84 -2.87 12.21 10.87
CA ALA A 84 -2.28 13.22 11.77
C ALA A 84 -3.16 14.46 11.89
N VAL A 85 -3.80 14.89 10.80
CA VAL A 85 -4.79 15.96 10.80
C VAL A 85 -6.01 15.60 11.65
N ASP A 86 -6.57 14.39 11.49
CA ASP A 86 -7.71 13.89 12.27
C ASP A 86 -7.39 13.87 13.78
N LEU A 87 -6.14 13.58 14.14
CA LEU A 87 -5.65 13.60 15.53
C LEU A 87 -5.17 15.00 15.97
N ARG A 88 -5.43 16.04 15.19
CA ARG A 88 -5.02 17.44 15.45
C ARG A 88 -3.52 17.63 15.73
N LYS A 89 -2.68 16.79 15.13
CA LYS A 89 -1.21 16.87 15.20
C LYS A 89 -0.60 17.62 14.03
N ALA A 90 -1.33 17.73 12.93
CA ALA A 90 -0.96 18.46 11.73
C ALA A 90 -2.10 19.40 11.34
N GLU A 91 -1.76 20.48 10.66
CA GLU A 91 -2.71 21.40 10.08
C GLU A 91 -3.27 20.84 8.78
N TYR A 92 -4.57 21.06 8.53
CA TYR A 92 -5.18 20.69 7.28
C TYR A 92 -4.80 21.66 6.17
N ILE A 93 -4.06 21.18 5.16
CA ILE A 93 -3.73 21.94 3.96
C ILE A 93 -4.58 21.42 2.80
N PRO A 94 -5.52 22.26 2.26
CA PRO A 94 -6.35 21.82 1.15
C PRO A 94 -5.48 21.53 -0.07
N HIS A 95 -5.80 20.44 -0.77
CA HIS A 95 -5.14 20.04 -2.02
C HIS A 95 -3.63 19.76 -1.96
N LEU A 96 -3.05 19.52 -0.77
CA LEU A 96 -1.63 19.27 -0.57
C LEU A 96 -1.04 18.22 -1.56
N PHE A 97 -1.77 17.14 -1.81
CA PHE A 97 -1.34 16.04 -2.70
C PHE A 97 -1.86 16.14 -4.14
N ARG A 98 -2.41 17.29 -4.56
CA ARG A 98 -2.95 17.46 -5.91
C ARG A 98 -1.87 17.50 -6.99
N SER A 99 -0.69 18.02 -6.65
CA SER A 99 0.44 18.21 -7.58
C SER A 99 1.20 16.92 -7.89
N VAL A 100 1.00 15.84 -7.15
CA VAL A 100 1.76 14.59 -7.25
C VAL A 100 0.93 13.44 -7.78
N TYR A 101 1.63 12.46 -8.40
CA TYR A 101 0.97 11.31 -9.02
C TYR A 101 0.49 10.30 -7.98
N THR A 102 -0.81 10.20 -7.80
CA THR A 102 -1.48 9.21 -6.93
C THR A 102 -2.36 8.23 -7.69
N GLY A 103 -2.27 8.21 -9.03
CA GLY A 103 -3.04 7.33 -9.90
C GLY A 103 -2.50 5.90 -9.95
N THR A 104 -3.14 5.07 -10.75
CA THR A 104 -2.70 3.70 -11.06
C THR A 104 -2.57 3.55 -12.56
N ARG A 105 -1.39 3.13 -13.03
CA ARG A 105 -1.20 2.77 -14.44
C ARG A 105 -1.49 1.28 -14.63
N ALA A 106 -2.43 0.99 -15.50
CA ALA A 106 -2.87 -0.38 -15.81
C ALA A 106 -2.33 -0.89 -17.15
N ASP A 107 -1.50 -0.09 -17.83
CA ASP A 107 -0.92 -0.32 -19.15
C ASP A 107 -0.10 -1.63 -19.29
N ARG A 108 0.26 -2.26 -18.16
CA ARG A 108 0.97 -3.55 -18.12
C ARG A 108 0.17 -4.70 -17.50
N LYS A 109 -1.12 -4.49 -17.31
CA LYS A 109 -1.98 -5.61 -16.90
C LYS A 109 -2.12 -6.57 -18.09
N ARG A 110 -1.46 -7.71 -17.99
CA ARG A 110 -1.73 -8.83 -18.89
C ARG A 110 -3.02 -9.50 -18.42
N ALA A 111 -4.09 -9.31 -19.16
CA ALA A 111 -5.19 -10.25 -19.09
C ALA A 111 -4.64 -11.60 -19.61
N LEU A 112 -4.90 -12.67 -18.88
CA LEU A 112 -4.62 -14.02 -19.41
C LEU A 112 -5.58 -14.24 -20.57
N GLU A 113 -5.07 -14.56 -21.74
CA GLU A 113 -5.88 -14.94 -22.87
C GLU A 113 -6.51 -16.33 -22.62
N ASP A 114 -7.61 -16.63 -23.27
CA ASP A 114 -8.35 -17.89 -23.09
C ASP A 114 -7.46 -19.13 -23.26
N GLU A 115 -6.46 -19.03 -24.10
CA GLU A 115 -5.50 -20.11 -24.36
C GLU A 115 -4.53 -20.30 -23.18
N ASP A 116 -4.10 -19.24 -22.53
CA ASP A 116 -3.27 -19.30 -21.33
C ASP A 116 -4.07 -19.82 -20.12
N MET A 117 -5.35 -19.44 -20.03
CA MET A 117 -6.27 -20.02 -19.05
C MET A 117 -6.44 -21.52 -19.24
N ARG A 118 -6.62 -21.99 -20.48
CA ARG A 118 -6.70 -23.43 -20.78
C ARG A 118 -5.42 -24.18 -20.40
N LYS A 119 -4.24 -23.59 -20.65
CA LYS A 119 -2.95 -24.17 -20.23
C LYS A 119 -2.83 -24.31 -18.72
N VAL A 120 -3.26 -23.27 -17.96
CA VAL A 120 -3.28 -23.32 -16.50
C VAL A 120 -4.22 -24.40 -15.99
N PHE A 121 -5.46 -24.46 -16.49
CA PHE A 121 -6.44 -25.49 -16.10
C PHE A 121 -6.00 -26.90 -16.49
N SER A 122 -5.41 -27.10 -17.65
CA SER A 122 -4.90 -28.42 -18.07
C SER A 122 -3.73 -28.90 -17.20
N ARG A 123 -2.93 -28.01 -16.65
CA ARG A 123 -1.86 -28.35 -15.70
C ARG A 123 -2.42 -28.69 -14.32
N LEU A 124 -3.42 -27.97 -13.85
CA LEU A 124 -4.08 -28.24 -12.57
C LEU A 124 -4.83 -29.60 -12.60
N SER A 125 -5.46 -29.94 -13.71
CA SER A 125 -6.14 -31.27 -13.86
C SER A 125 -5.18 -32.44 -13.89
N LYS A 126 -3.92 -32.23 -14.30
CA LYS A 126 -2.89 -33.30 -14.30
C LYS A 126 -2.19 -33.47 -12.93
N SER A 127 -2.29 -32.49 -12.03
CA SER A 127 -1.68 -32.56 -10.70
C SER A 127 -2.67 -32.97 -9.60
N SER A 128 -3.89 -33.38 -9.93
CA SER A 128 -4.89 -33.81 -8.94
C SER A 128 -4.71 -35.27 -8.53
N THR A 129 -3.53 -35.61 -7.97
CA THR A 129 -3.47 -36.66 -6.95
C THR A 129 -3.78 -35.97 -5.61
N ILE A 130 -5.05 -35.60 -5.41
CA ILE A 130 -5.54 -35.20 -4.07
C ILE A 130 -5.57 -36.50 -3.26
N PRO A 131 -4.84 -36.59 -2.14
CA PRO A 131 -4.93 -37.71 -1.22
C PRO A 131 -6.40 -37.87 -0.80
N SER A 132 -6.90 -39.10 -0.80
CA SER A 132 -8.29 -39.45 -0.49
C SER A 132 -8.79 -39.04 0.90
N ASP A 133 -7.92 -38.56 1.78
CA ASP A 133 -8.25 -38.16 3.16
C ASP A 133 -8.91 -36.79 3.29
N LEU A 134 -8.84 -35.92 2.26
CA LEU A 134 -9.45 -34.58 2.31
C LEU A 134 -10.90 -34.51 1.79
N ARG A 135 -11.49 -35.66 1.36
CA ARG A 135 -12.88 -35.67 0.88
C ARG A 135 -13.94 -35.71 1.98
N ARG A 136 -13.56 -35.80 3.26
CA ARG A 136 -14.51 -36.01 4.35
C ARG A 136 -14.90 -34.76 5.13
N THR A 137 -14.35 -33.56 4.82
CA THR A 137 -14.66 -32.31 5.53
C THR A 137 -15.27 -31.18 4.68
N ALA A 138 -15.63 -31.47 3.42
CA ALA A 138 -16.31 -30.48 2.57
C ALA A 138 -17.84 -30.59 2.65
N GLY A 139 -18.38 -30.76 3.86
CA GLY A 139 -19.81 -30.78 4.13
C GLY A 139 -20.19 -29.69 5.12
N CYS A 140 -20.04 -28.41 4.78
CA CYS A 140 -20.68 -27.33 5.51
C CYS A 140 -20.99 -26.15 4.57
N CYS A 141 -22.24 -26.14 4.13
CA CYS A 141 -23.15 -25.01 4.04
C CYS A 141 -22.57 -23.66 3.58
N TRP A 142 -22.62 -23.43 2.29
CA TRP A 142 -22.84 -22.09 1.78
C TRP A 142 -24.35 -21.81 1.80
N ALA A 143 -24.83 -21.18 2.85
CA ALA A 143 -26.12 -20.54 2.86
C ALA A 143 -25.90 -19.02 2.85
N PRO A 144 -26.50 -18.25 1.92
CA PRO A 144 -26.41 -16.81 1.93
C PRO A 144 -27.38 -16.25 2.95
N CYS A 145 -26.88 -15.67 4.06
CA CYS A 145 -27.67 -14.80 4.92
C CYS A 145 -27.69 -13.38 4.35
N TRP A 146 -28.60 -13.15 3.41
CA TRP A 146 -29.13 -11.84 3.13
C TRP A 146 -30.65 -11.92 3.39
N VAL A 147 -31.13 -11.52 4.54
CA VAL A 147 -32.47 -10.92 4.78
C VAL A 147 -32.45 -10.24 6.15
N VAL A 148 -32.88 -8.98 6.10
CA VAL A 148 -33.33 -7.98 7.07
C VAL A 148 -32.24 -7.03 7.57
#